data_1f276d4204fd266e686808deca18f76b
#
_entry.id   1f276d4204fd266e686808deca18f76b
#
_cell.length_a   1.000
_cell.length_b   1.000
_cell.length_c   1.000
_cell.angle_alpha   90.00
_cell.angle_beta   90.00
_cell.angle_gamma   90.00
#
_symmetry.space_group_name_H-M   'P 1'
#
loop_
_entity.id
_entity.type
_entity.pdbx_description
1 polymer ?
#
loop_
_entity_poly.entity_id
_entity_poly.type
_entity_poly.pdbx_seq_one_letter_code
_entity_poly.pdbx_strand_id
1 'polypeptide(L)'
;MTDAELLQAHAEGDPDAFGELVRRHRDRLWAVALRTLGDSEEAADALQDALLSAFRAGRGAAFRGDAAPTTWLHRIVVNACLDRVRRRAARPADPLPEHDVPARGDAVGSRLTGIDVEAALRTLPVEQRSALVLVDMYGWSVEDAAQVLDCPSGTVKSRCARGRARLLPLLREGNPEPAPDVPPQTSPSHDARQGGEPS
;
A
#
# COMPACT_ATOMS: atom_id res chain seq x y z
N MET A 1 4.48 19.27 19.83
CA MET A 1 5.73 18.57 19.49
C MET A 1 5.63 18.00 18.07
N THR A 2 6.63 18.28 17.26
CA THR A 2 6.83 17.67 15.94
C THR A 2 7.36 16.23 16.09
N ASP A 3 7.34 15.45 15.03
CA ASP A 3 7.88 14.07 15.08
C ASP A 3 9.39 14.05 15.35
N ALA A 4 10.12 15.06 14.89
CA ALA A 4 11.55 15.21 15.21
C ALA A 4 11.79 15.52 16.68
N GLU A 5 10.98 16.39 17.28
CA GLU A 5 11.04 16.69 18.72
C GLU A 5 10.67 15.48 19.58
N LEU A 6 9.70 14.66 19.13
CA LEU A 6 9.32 13.42 19.81
C LEU A 6 10.47 12.41 19.76
N LEU A 7 11.16 12.29 18.64
CA LEU A 7 12.28 11.39 18.51
C LEU A 7 13.48 11.85 19.35
N GLN A 8 13.72 13.17 19.42
CA GLN A 8 14.73 13.75 20.26
C GLN A 8 14.42 13.54 21.76
N ALA A 9 13.18 13.81 22.20
CA ALA A 9 12.75 13.56 23.57
C ALA A 9 12.90 12.10 23.98
N HIS A 10 12.57 11.17 23.04
CA HIS A 10 12.80 9.74 23.26
C HIS A 10 14.31 9.41 23.43
N ALA A 11 15.17 9.99 22.62
CA ALA A 11 16.62 9.83 22.75
C ALA A 11 17.15 10.35 24.09
N GLU A 12 16.55 11.41 24.62
CA GLU A 12 16.86 12.02 25.91
C GLU A 12 16.25 11.26 27.11
N GLY A 13 15.43 10.22 26.82
CA GLY A 13 14.92 9.31 27.86
C GLY A 13 13.46 9.53 28.24
N ASP A 14 12.71 10.40 27.56
CA ASP A 14 11.26 10.54 27.75
C ASP A 14 10.56 9.22 27.43
N PRO A 15 9.86 8.58 28.40
CA PRO A 15 9.24 7.27 28.21
C PRO A 15 8.03 7.31 27.28
N ASP A 16 7.35 8.45 27.15
CA ASP A 16 6.09 8.59 26.45
C ASP A 16 6.25 9.07 25.00
N ALA A 17 7.37 9.74 24.70
CA ALA A 17 7.61 10.37 23.41
C ALA A 17 7.56 9.39 22.22
N PHE A 18 8.15 8.20 22.35
CA PHE A 18 8.10 7.19 21.29
C PHE A 18 6.68 6.62 21.11
N GLY A 19 5.96 6.43 22.21
CA GLY A 19 4.57 5.98 22.17
C GLY A 19 3.67 6.96 21.40
N GLU A 20 3.84 8.24 21.60
CA GLU A 20 3.12 9.29 20.87
C GLU A 20 3.50 9.28 19.37
N LEU A 21 4.77 9.15 19.04
CA LEU A 21 5.23 9.05 17.66
C LEU A 21 4.59 7.84 16.94
N VAL A 22 4.60 6.67 17.59
CA VAL A 22 3.98 5.45 17.04
C VAL A 22 2.47 5.66 16.87
N ARG A 23 1.78 6.25 17.86
CA ARG A 23 0.33 6.50 17.79
C ARG A 23 -0.06 7.33 16.56
N ARG A 24 0.75 8.32 16.19
CA ARG A 24 0.52 9.17 14.99
C ARG A 24 0.66 8.43 13.67
N HIS A 25 1.56 7.45 13.61
CA HIS A 25 1.95 6.79 12.35
C HIS A 25 1.46 5.35 12.24
N ARG A 26 0.95 4.74 13.32
CA ARG A 26 0.60 3.33 13.42
C ARG A 26 -0.25 2.83 12.25
N ASP A 27 -1.34 3.53 11.94
CA ASP A 27 -2.29 3.07 10.93
C ASP A 27 -1.65 3.06 9.52
N ARG A 28 -0.80 4.06 9.26
CA ARG A 28 -0.06 4.17 8.00
C ARG A 28 1.01 3.09 7.88
N LEU A 29 1.78 2.87 8.95
CA LEU A 29 2.80 1.82 9.01
C LEU A 29 2.17 0.42 8.89
N TRP A 30 1.04 0.20 9.57
CA TRP A 30 0.25 -1.02 9.46
C TRP A 30 -0.20 -1.28 8.01
N ALA A 31 -0.80 -0.28 7.37
CA ALA A 31 -1.29 -0.40 6.01
C ALA A 31 -0.16 -0.65 5.00
N VAL A 32 1.04 -0.08 5.21
CA VAL A 32 2.24 -0.39 4.41
C VAL A 32 2.68 -1.84 4.62
N ALA A 33 2.76 -2.31 5.86
CA ALA A 33 3.16 -3.68 6.18
C ALA A 33 2.18 -4.69 5.57
N LEU A 34 0.87 -4.48 5.78
CA LEU A 34 -0.19 -5.34 5.25
C LEU A 34 -0.16 -5.44 3.73
N ARG A 35 -0.06 -4.31 3.02
CA ARG A 35 0.01 -4.30 1.56
C ARG A 35 1.32 -4.88 1.03
N THR A 36 2.41 -4.76 1.79
CA THR A 36 3.71 -5.35 1.41
C THR A 36 3.73 -6.85 1.57
N LEU A 37 3.17 -7.39 2.66
CA LEU A 37 3.18 -8.83 2.96
C LEU A 37 1.96 -9.55 2.38
N GLY A 38 0.78 -8.91 2.39
CA GLY A 38 -0.46 -9.50 1.92
C GLY A 38 -1.11 -10.47 2.93
N ASP A 39 -0.57 -10.56 4.12
CA ASP A 39 -1.02 -11.40 5.21
C ASP A 39 -1.03 -10.59 6.52
N SER A 40 -2.13 -10.66 7.29
CA SER A 40 -2.34 -9.82 8.46
C SER A 40 -1.49 -10.25 9.66
N GLU A 41 -1.27 -11.56 9.85
CA GLU A 41 -0.45 -12.06 10.95
C GLU A 41 1.02 -11.74 10.71
N GLU A 42 1.50 -12.01 9.49
CA GLU A 42 2.85 -11.65 9.06
C GLU A 42 3.10 -10.13 9.15
N ALA A 43 2.08 -9.32 8.80
CA ALA A 43 2.18 -7.86 8.89
C ALA A 43 2.23 -7.38 10.35
N ALA A 44 1.43 -7.98 11.25
CA ALA A 44 1.42 -7.65 12.67
C ALA A 44 2.79 -7.93 13.30
N ASP A 45 3.33 -9.11 13.05
CA ASP A 45 4.63 -9.51 13.55
C ASP A 45 5.77 -8.65 13.00
N ALA A 46 5.75 -8.37 11.67
CA ALA A 46 6.76 -7.51 11.06
C ALA A 46 6.70 -6.09 11.62
N LEU A 47 5.50 -5.54 11.83
CA LEU A 47 5.31 -4.22 12.42
C LEU A 47 5.81 -4.19 13.87
N GLN A 48 5.50 -5.21 14.66
CA GLN A 48 5.97 -5.31 16.05
C GLN A 48 7.51 -5.35 16.11
N ASP A 49 8.14 -6.22 15.32
CA ASP A 49 9.60 -6.32 15.23
C ASP A 49 10.23 -4.99 14.80
N ALA A 50 9.62 -4.33 13.81
CA ALA A 50 10.05 -3.03 13.32
C ALA A 50 9.97 -1.95 14.39
N LEU A 51 8.86 -1.86 15.13
CA LEU A 51 8.67 -0.88 16.18
C LEU A 51 9.62 -1.10 17.37
N LEU A 52 9.88 -2.36 17.75
CA LEU A 52 10.90 -2.69 18.75
C LEU A 52 12.29 -2.30 18.30
N SER A 53 12.62 -2.51 17.03
CA SER A 53 13.90 -2.09 16.44
C SER A 53 14.02 -0.57 16.41
N ALA A 54 12.97 0.13 16.01
CA ALA A 54 12.89 1.59 16.01
C ALA A 54 13.04 2.18 17.42
N PHE A 55 12.37 1.61 18.41
CA PHE A 55 12.48 2.03 19.82
C PHE A 55 13.92 1.95 20.33
N ARG A 56 14.60 0.84 20.06
CA ARG A 56 16.01 0.64 20.46
C ARG A 56 16.95 1.59 19.71
N ALA A 57 16.75 1.73 18.41
CA ALA A 57 17.55 2.59 17.55
C ALA A 57 17.36 4.09 17.88
N GLY A 58 16.14 4.50 18.25
CA GLY A 58 15.83 5.88 18.65
C GLY A 58 16.53 6.33 19.94
N ARG A 59 16.83 5.40 20.85
CA ARG A 59 17.61 5.67 22.09
C ARG A 59 19.12 5.78 21.87
N GLY A 60 19.59 5.40 20.71
CA GLY A 60 21.03 5.47 20.34
C GLY A 60 21.27 6.51 19.27
N ALA A 61 22.54 6.68 18.87
CA ALA A 61 22.95 7.57 17.78
C ALA A 61 22.51 7.10 16.37
N ALA A 62 21.60 6.12 16.28
CA ALA A 62 21.21 5.53 15.00
C ALA A 62 20.25 6.43 14.19
N PHE A 63 19.52 7.34 14.85
CA PHE A 63 18.82 8.41 14.15
C PHE A 63 19.76 9.60 13.99
N ARG A 64 20.36 9.74 12.82
CA ARG A 64 21.33 10.81 12.53
C ARG A 64 20.68 12.10 12.01
N GLY A 65 19.34 12.14 11.88
CA GLY A 65 18.63 13.29 11.31
C GLY A 65 18.76 13.44 9.78
N ASP A 66 19.37 12.46 9.10
CA ASP A 66 19.61 12.50 7.64
C ASP A 66 18.30 12.34 6.84
N ALA A 67 17.24 11.85 7.47
CA ALA A 67 15.92 11.67 6.87
C ALA A 67 14.82 12.14 7.83
N ALA A 68 13.64 12.46 7.29
CA ALA A 68 12.48 12.75 8.13
C ALA A 68 12.13 11.52 9.01
N PRO A 69 11.66 11.72 10.26
CA PRO A 69 11.28 10.63 11.15
C PRO A 69 10.31 9.64 10.53
N THR A 70 9.36 10.14 9.73
CA THR A 70 8.41 9.30 8.97
C THR A 70 9.12 8.40 7.96
N THR A 71 10.04 8.93 7.18
CA THR A 71 10.85 8.17 6.21
C THR A 71 11.66 7.09 6.92
N TRP A 72 12.29 7.44 8.04
CA TRP A 72 13.05 6.52 8.86
C TRP A 72 12.18 5.37 9.42
N LEU A 73 10.99 5.67 9.97
CA LEU A 73 10.06 4.63 10.45
C LEU A 73 9.61 3.71 9.32
N HIS A 74 9.23 4.27 8.16
CA HIS A 74 8.82 3.45 7.01
C HIS A 74 9.95 2.56 6.52
N ARG A 75 11.20 3.06 6.50
CA ARG A 75 12.38 2.26 6.15
C ARG A 75 12.52 1.04 7.05
N ILE A 76 12.37 1.21 8.36
CA ILE A 76 12.48 0.10 9.32
C ILE A 76 11.37 -0.91 9.09
N VAL A 77 10.11 -0.46 8.90
CA VAL A 77 8.95 -1.35 8.68
C VAL A 77 9.07 -2.11 7.36
N VAL A 78 9.40 -1.43 6.26
CA VAL A 78 9.54 -2.09 4.96
C VAL A 78 10.69 -3.08 4.96
N ASN A 79 11.83 -2.75 5.58
CA ASN A 79 12.94 -3.67 5.69
C ASN A 79 12.58 -4.90 6.53
N ALA A 80 11.85 -4.74 7.64
CA ALA A 80 11.35 -5.88 8.42
C ALA A 80 10.44 -6.79 7.58
N CYS A 81 9.56 -6.21 6.75
CA CYS A 81 8.72 -6.98 5.83
C CYS A 81 9.55 -7.72 4.78
N LEU A 82 10.51 -7.06 4.13
CA LEU A 82 11.37 -7.68 3.13
C LEU A 82 12.23 -8.80 3.72
N ASP A 83 12.78 -8.60 4.91
CA ASP A 83 13.58 -9.61 5.60
C ASP A 83 12.74 -10.82 6.02
N ARG A 84 11.47 -10.60 6.35
CA ARG A 84 10.54 -11.70 6.65
C ARG A 84 10.29 -12.55 5.41
N VAL A 85 10.03 -11.94 4.27
CA VAL A 85 9.87 -12.66 2.99
C VAL A 85 11.15 -13.41 2.62
N ARG A 86 12.32 -12.79 2.75
CA ARG A 86 13.62 -13.45 2.47
C ARG A 86 13.85 -14.65 3.39
N ARG A 87 13.56 -14.51 4.69
CA ARG A 87 13.68 -15.62 5.66
C ARG A 87 12.75 -16.78 5.32
N ARG A 88 11.50 -16.47 4.89
CA ARG A 88 10.56 -17.50 4.46
C ARG A 88 11.04 -18.21 3.19
N ALA A 89 11.55 -17.48 2.21
CA ALA A 89 12.09 -18.07 0.98
C ALA A 89 13.36 -18.90 1.22
N ALA A 90 14.15 -18.60 2.25
CA ALA A 90 15.36 -19.33 2.60
C ALA A 90 15.12 -20.58 3.46
N ARG A 91 13.91 -20.76 4.03
CA ARG A 91 13.57 -22.00 4.74
C ARG A 91 13.28 -23.08 3.71
N PRO A 92 13.90 -24.29 3.82
CA PRO A 92 13.49 -25.42 3.01
C PRO A 92 12.00 -25.66 3.22
N ALA A 93 11.25 -25.83 2.15
CA ALA A 93 9.83 -26.09 2.21
C ALA A 93 9.58 -27.42 2.94
N ASP A 94 9.22 -27.38 4.21
CA ASP A 94 8.32 -28.40 4.72
C ASP A 94 7.01 -28.22 3.97
N PRO A 95 6.43 -29.29 3.39
CA PRO A 95 5.16 -29.19 2.72
C PRO A 95 4.07 -28.88 3.75
N LEU A 96 3.86 -27.59 3.99
CA LEU A 96 2.71 -27.11 4.73
C LEU A 96 1.47 -27.32 3.86
N PRO A 97 0.37 -27.85 4.43
CA PRO A 97 -0.88 -27.97 3.70
C PRO A 97 -1.28 -26.58 3.18
N GLU A 98 -1.74 -26.57 1.93
CA GLU A 98 -2.38 -25.41 1.32
C GLU A 98 -3.51 -24.96 2.24
N HIS A 99 -3.23 -24.00 3.08
CA HIS A 99 -4.29 -23.27 3.76
C HIS A 99 -4.79 -22.22 2.78
N ASP A 100 -5.88 -22.55 2.13
CA ASP A 100 -6.83 -21.57 1.63
C ASP A 100 -7.27 -20.71 2.83
N VAL A 101 -6.56 -19.63 3.04
CA VAL A 101 -6.99 -18.61 4.00
C VAL A 101 -8.00 -17.74 3.27
N PRO A 102 -9.29 -17.84 3.58
CA PRO A 102 -10.24 -16.87 3.08
C PRO A 102 -9.86 -15.52 3.67
N ALA A 103 -9.50 -14.58 2.80
CA ALA A 103 -9.24 -13.19 3.16
C ALA A 103 -10.52 -12.57 3.76
N ARG A 104 -10.69 -12.69 5.08
CA ARG A 104 -11.57 -11.82 5.84
C ARG A 104 -10.77 -10.60 6.24
N GLY A 105 -10.62 -9.69 5.30
CA GLY A 105 -10.22 -8.32 5.59
C GLY A 105 -11.48 -7.53 5.89
N ASP A 106 -11.59 -6.98 7.09
CA ASP A 106 -12.56 -5.93 7.39
C ASP A 106 -12.27 -4.73 6.47
N ALA A 107 -13.04 -4.65 5.40
CA ALA A 107 -13.02 -3.53 4.47
C ALA A 107 -13.74 -2.35 5.12
N VAL A 108 -13.02 -1.54 5.87
CA VAL A 108 -13.47 -0.19 6.18
C VAL A 108 -13.18 0.68 4.94
N GLY A 109 -14.24 0.90 4.15
CA GLY A 109 -14.37 2.03 3.24
C GLY A 109 -13.64 1.92 1.91
N SER A 110 -14.22 1.26 0.97
CA SER A 110 -14.56 1.67 -0.40
C SER A 110 -14.96 0.43 -1.20
N ARG A 111 -16.23 0.25 -1.38
CA ARG A 111 -16.77 -0.71 -2.38
C ARG A 111 -16.50 -0.12 -3.76
N LEU A 112 -15.33 -0.30 -4.26
CA LEU A 112 -15.07 -0.26 -5.68
C LEU A 112 -15.35 -1.65 -6.23
N THR A 113 -16.38 -1.71 -7.04
CA THR A 113 -16.87 -2.86 -7.77
C THR A 113 -15.76 -3.69 -8.40
N GLY A 114 -15.56 -4.92 -7.90
CA GLY A 114 -15.05 -6.02 -8.72
C GLY A 114 -13.57 -6.33 -8.70
N ILE A 115 -12.67 -5.46 -8.22
CA ILE A 115 -11.24 -5.77 -8.21
C ILE A 115 -10.72 -5.72 -6.79
N ASP A 116 -10.29 -6.86 -6.28
CA ASP A 116 -9.49 -6.91 -5.07
C ASP A 116 -8.04 -6.49 -5.41
N VAL A 117 -7.78 -5.18 -5.28
CA VAL A 117 -6.44 -4.61 -5.50
C VAL A 117 -5.39 -5.30 -4.61
N GLU A 118 -5.78 -5.73 -3.43
CA GLU A 118 -4.89 -6.46 -2.53
C GLU A 118 -4.55 -7.84 -3.08
N ALA A 119 -5.52 -8.55 -3.65
CA ALA A 119 -5.26 -9.82 -4.32
C ALA A 119 -4.33 -9.63 -5.53
N ALA A 120 -4.59 -8.60 -6.34
CA ALA A 120 -3.73 -8.28 -7.48
C ALA A 120 -2.29 -7.94 -7.04
N LEU A 121 -2.12 -7.15 -5.98
CA LEU A 121 -0.80 -6.84 -5.43
C LEU A 121 -0.05 -8.08 -4.93
N ARG A 122 -0.76 -9.08 -4.38
CA ARG A 122 -0.14 -10.33 -3.91
C ARG A 122 0.51 -11.13 -5.03
N THR A 123 0.08 -10.99 -6.27
CA THR A 123 0.68 -11.65 -7.44
C THR A 123 2.06 -11.10 -7.81
N LEU A 124 2.41 -9.91 -7.32
CA LEU A 124 3.69 -9.27 -7.62
C LEU A 124 4.82 -9.80 -6.72
N PRO A 125 6.05 -9.88 -7.24
CA PRO A 125 7.24 -10.00 -6.40
C PRO A 125 7.27 -8.86 -5.37
N VAL A 126 7.69 -9.18 -4.14
CA VAL A 126 7.63 -8.26 -3.01
C VAL A 126 8.34 -6.93 -3.26
N GLU A 127 9.46 -6.93 -3.99
CA GLU A 127 10.22 -5.72 -4.33
C GLU A 127 9.46 -4.80 -5.29
N GLN A 128 8.66 -5.36 -6.22
CA GLN A 128 7.82 -4.59 -7.12
C GLN A 128 6.59 -4.06 -6.38
N ARG A 129 6.00 -4.89 -5.54
CA ARG A 129 4.87 -4.55 -4.69
C ARG A 129 5.21 -3.41 -3.73
N SER A 130 6.33 -3.51 -3.00
CA SER A 130 6.77 -2.47 -2.06
C SER A 130 7.01 -1.14 -2.77
N ALA A 131 7.62 -1.15 -3.96
CA ALA A 131 7.84 0.07 -4.73
C ALA A 131 6.51 0.72 -5.16
N LEU A 132 5.54 -0.04 -5.65
CA LEU A 132 4.21 0.47 -6.03
C LEU A 132 3.43 0.96 -4.81
N VAL A 133 3.47 0.25 -3.70
CA VAL A 133 2.82 0.67 -2.47
C VAL A 133 3.32 2.04 -2.03
N LEU A 134 4.63 2.25 -2.00
CA LEU A 134 5.20 3.54 -1.59
C LEU A 134 4.89 4.65 -2.60
N VAL A 135 5.15 4.42 -3.89
CA VAL A 135 5.07 5.48 -4.91
C VAL A 135 3.62 5.74 -5.34
N ASP A 136 2.88 4.70 -5.71
CA ASP A 136 1.56 4.85 -6.35
C ASP A 136 0.42 4.95 -5.32
N MET A 137 0.52 4.27 -4.18
CA MET A 137 -0.56 4.28 -3.18
C MET A 137 -0.35 5.34 -2.09
N TYR A 138 0.90 5.60 -1.72
CA TYR A 138 1.21 6.59 -0.67
C TYR A 138 1.77 7.90 -1.21
N GLY A 139 1.98 8.02 -2.52
CA GLY A 139 2.39 9.25 -3.19
C GLY A 139 3.82 9.70 -2.83
N TRP A 140 4.70 8.75 -2.46
CA TRP A 140 6.08 9.08 -2.16
C TRP A 140 6.84 9.44 -3.44
N SER A 141 7.80 10.36 -3.32
CA SER A 141 8.74 10.58 -4.40
C SER A 141 9.56 9.32 -4.66
N VAL A 142 10.05 9.16 -5.89
CA VAL A 142 10.92 8.01 -6.22
C VAL A 142 12.20 8.04 -5.38
N GLU A 143 12.67 9.22 -5.06
CA GLU A 143 13.86 9.49 -4.26
C GLU A 143 13.64 9.05 -2.80
N ASP A 144 12.51 9.41 -2.19
CA ASP A 144 12.17 8.98 -0.82
C ASP A 144 11.94 7.46 -0.77
N ALA A 145 11.22 6.92 -1.75
CA ALA A 145 11.01 5.47 -1.86
C ALA A 145 12.35 4.72 -2.03
N ALA A 146 13.31 5.29 -2.74
CA ALA A 146 14.66 4.74 -2.90
C ALA A 146 15.41 4.67 -1.56
N GLN A 147 15.28 5.72 -0.73
CA GLN A 147 15.85 5.72 0.63
C GLN A 147 15.20 4.65 1.52
N VAL A 148 13.87 4.50 1.44
CA VAL A 148 13.13 3.48 2.21
C VAL A 148 13.50 2.07 1.78
N LEU A 149 13.61 1.83 0.47
CA LEU A 149 13.89 0.51 -0.11
C LEU A 149 15.38 0.17 -0.17
N ASP A 150 16.24 1.07 0.28
CA ASP A 150 17.70 0.94 0.26
C ASP A 150 18.23 0.51 -1.12
N CYS A 151 17.79 1.22 -2.16
CA CYS A 151 18.21 0.93 -3.54
C CYS A 151 18.24 2.21 -4.40
N PRO A 152 18.96 2.19 -5.54
CA PRO A 152 19.00 3.34 -6.45
C PRO A 152 17.60 3.73 -6.97
N SER A 153 17.37 5.03 -7.18
CA SER A 153 16.08 5.55 -7.71
C SER A 153 15.71 4.95 -9.08
N GLY A 154 16.69 4.64 -9.93
CA GLY A 154 16.47 3.90 -11.18
C GLY A 154 15.91 2.50 -10.96
N THR A 155 16.29 1.84 -9.86
CA THR A 155 15.74 0.54 -9.47
C THR A 155 14.27 0.66 -9.05
N VAL A 156 13.90 1.70 -8.30
CA VAL A 156 12.51 1.98 -7.95
C VAL A 156 11.67 2.21 -9.21
N LYS A 157 12.14 3.08 -10.12
CA LYS A 157 11.46 3.34 -11.39
C LYS A 157 11.21 2.06 -12.19
N SER A 158 12.23 1.19 -12.31
CA SER A 158 12.09 -0.08 -13.05
C SER A 158 11.18 -1.10 -12.33
N ARG A 159 11.18 -1.14 -10.99
CA ARG A 159 10.27 -1.97 -10.20
C ARG A 159 8.82 -1.51 -10.38
N CYS A 160 8.55 -0.21 -10.28
CA CYS A 160 7.23 0.36 -10.53
C CYS A 160 6.74 0.07 -11.95
N ALA A 161 7.57 0.31 -12.97
CA ALA A 161 7.19 0.05 -14.37
C ALA A 161 6.81 -1.42 -14.59
N ARG A 162 7.63 -2.36 -14.10
CA ARG A 162 7.34 -3.80 -14.20
C ARG A 162 6.11 -4.23 -13.41
N GLY A 163 5.94 -3.68 -12.21
CA GLY A 163 4.77 -3.94 -11.38
C GLY A 163 3.48 -3.47 -12.03
N ARG A 164 3.44 -2.23 -12.57
CA ARG A 164 2.28 -1.70 -13.31
C ARG A 164 1.95 -2.54 -14.54
N ALA A 165 2.97 -2.94 -15.30
CA ALA A 165 2.77 -3.78 -16.49
C ALA A 165 2.12 -5.14 -16.14
N ARG A 166 2.44 -5.71 -14.97
CA ARG A 166 1.84 -6.96 -14.50
C ARG A 166 0.43 -6.77 -13.94
N LEU A 167 0.15 -5.64 -13.28
CA LEU A 167 -1.17 -5.34 -12.73
C LEU A 167 -2.18 -4.95 -13.80
N LEU A 168 -1.73 -4.28 -14.87
CA LEU A 168 -2.62 -3.71 -15.89
C LEU A 168 -3.64 -4.70 -16.47
N PRO A 169 -3.28 -5.94 -16.89
CA PRO A 169 -4.27 -6.91 -17.36
C PRO A 169 -5.28 -7.29 -16.28
N LEU A 170 -4.82 -7.54 -15.05
CA LEU A 170 -5.69 -7.92 -13.93
C LEU A 170 -6.71 -6.83 -13.59
N LEU A 171 -6.27 -5.57 -13.66
CA LEU A 171 -7.14 -4.42 -13.39
C LEU A 171 -8.14 -4.16 -14.52
N ARG A 172 -7.81 -4.49 -15.76
CA ARG A 172 -8.74 -4.37 -16.91
C ARG A 172 -9.81 -5.45 -16.92
N GLU A 173 -9.46 -6.68 -16.60
CA GLU A 173 -10.42 -7.79 -16.54
C GLU A 173 -11.48 -7.57 -15.46
N GLY A 174 -11.14 -6.89 -14.35
CA GLY A 174 -12.07 -6.59 -13.27
C GLY A 174 -12.84 -5.27 -13.41
N ASN A 175 -12.49 -4.41 -14.37
CA ASN A 175 -13.19 -3.16 -14.64
C ASN A 175 -13.61 -3.11 -16.12
N PRO A 176 -14.76 -3.71 -16.48
CA PRO A 176 -15.26 -3.63 -17.86
C PRO A 176 -15.35 -2.17 -18.26
N GLU A 177 -14.84 -1.86 -19.44
CA GLU A 177 -14.91 -0.53 -20.05
C GLU A 177 -16.33 0.01 -19.92
N PRO A 178 -16.55 1.27 -19.50
CA PRO A 178 -17.89 1.83 -19.51
C PRO A 178 -18.45 1.68 -20.92
N ALA A 179 -19.65 1.10 -21.03
CA ALA A 179 -20.31 0.94 -22.31
C ALA A 179 -20.26 2.25 -23.07
N PRO A 180 -19.93 2.24 -24.39
CA PRO A 180 -19.88 3.47 -25.15
C PRO A 180 -21.18 4.21 -25.00
N ASP A 181 -21.13 5.52 -24.73
CA ASP A 181 -22.30 6.39 -24.61
C ASP A 181 -23.20 6.14 -25.81
N VAL A 182 -24.31 5.45 -25.58
CA VAL A 182 -25.36 5.29 -26.58
C VAL A 182 -26.00 6.67 -26.71
N PRO A 183 -25.88 7.35 -27.86
CA PRO A 183 -26.50 8.64 -28.04
C PRO A 183 -28.02 8.50 -27.80
N PRO A 184 -28.66 9.48 -27.16
CA PRO A 184 -30.10 9.41 -26.86
C PRO A 184 -30.86 9.16 -28.15
N GLN A 185 -31.61 8.04 -28.20
CA GLN A 185 -32.48 7.76 -29.30
C GLN A 185 -33.55 8.84 -29.31
N THR A 186 -33.50 9.69 -30.34
CA THR A 186 -34.53 10.65 -30.63
C THR A 186 -35.80 9.89 -30.94
N SER A 187 -36.76 9.93 -30.02
CA SER A 187 -38.11 9.42 -30.26
C SER A 187 -38.71 10.14 -31.47
N PRO A 188 -39.32 9.43 -32.42
CA PRO A 188 -39.97 10.06 -33.53
C PRO A 188 -41.17 10.87 -33.03
N SER A 189 -41.19 12.14 -33.36
CA SER A 189 -42.33 13.06 -33.13
C SER A 189 -43.56 12.49 -33.78
N HIS A 190 -44.54 12.14 -32.98
CA HIS A 190 -45.88 11.77 -33.45
C HIS A 190 -46.62 13.05 -33.87
N ASP A 191 -46.51 13.39 -35.17
CA ASP A 191 -47.28 14.46 -35.79
C ASP A 191 -48.74 14.00 -35.97
N ALA A 192 -49.56 14.38 -35.01
CA ALA A 192 -51.01 14.16 -35.09
C ALA A 192 -51.63 15.30 -35.91
N ARG A 193 -51.78 15.08 -37.21
CA ARG A 193 -52.65 15.86 -38.04
C ARG A 193 -54.10 15.62 -37.62
N GLN A 194 -54.71 16.60 -36.98
CA GLN A 194 -56.16 16.70 -36.93
C GLN A 194 -56.62 17.62 -38.05
N GLY A 195 -57.15 17.01 -39.10
CA GLY A 195 -57.98 17.68 -40.07
C GLY A 195 -59.34 17.97 -39.47
N GLY A 196 -59.71 19.21 -39.32
CA GLY A 196 -61.05 19.64 -39.10
C GLY A 196 -61.71 19.92 -40.43
N GLU A 197 -62.92 19.48 -40.59
CA GLU A 197 -63.77 19.85 -41.71
C GLU A 197 -65.01 20.57 -41.25
N PRO A 198 -65.48 21.49 -42.06
CA PRO A 198 -66.64 22.36 -41.71
C PRO A 198 -67.93 21.88 -42.30
N SER A 199 -69.04 22.29 -41.72
CA SER A 199 -70.27 22.63 -42.34
C SER A 199 -71.13 23.41 -41.40
#